data_61abaf5307b7590123eecce734ef149f
#
_entry.id   61abaf5307b7590123eecce734ef149f
#
_cell.length_a   1.000
_cell.length_b   1.000
_cell.length_c   1.000
_cell.angle_alpha   90.00
_cell.angle_beta   90.00
_cell.angle_gamma   90.00
#
_symmetry.space_group_name_H-M   'P 1'
#
loop_
_entity.id
_entity.type
_entity.pdbx_description
1 polymer ?
#
loop_
_entity_poly.entity_id
_entity_poly.type
_entity_poly.pdbx_seq_one_letter_code
_entity_poly.pdbx_strand_id
1 'polypeptide(L)'
;MLRFSVLLLAGCLLASQSQANDTLQNRKSAAILPDADNAGLKLPTGFSALKVAENVGRARHLVVNNQGDVYVKLSGKVGDKGIKVLRDLNNDGRTEEITGFGNYGGTGIAIHNGYLYASSDEEVFRYKLNDKGAVETPYQPEKIITGLINRRQHESKSITLDKKGNIYVNIGAYSNSCQIKDRQPGSLGMNPCPILDSAGGIWQFKSDVLNQTYGNGTRFATGLRNVVGLDWNNQTNSLFVTQHGRDQLNSLFPQLYDTTTNANLPAETMYEMKQGDNAGWPYVYFDPFQNKKMLAPEYGGDGKTEGRGEYKNPAMAFPAHMAPNALLFYTGNMFPARYKNGAFIAFHGSWNRAPLPQEGYYVAFVPFENGKPTGKWEIFANGFAGVDVITSTRAAQHRPCGLAQGPDGSLYVSDDNKGTIYRILYNGK
;
A
#
# COMPACT_ATOMS: atom_id res chain seq x y z
N MET A 1 -84.49 5.66 -38.98
CA MET A 1 -84.43 4.21 -38.79
C MET A 1 -83.07 3.74 -39.30
N LEU A 2 -82.14 3.39 -38.50
CA LEU A 2 -81.23 2.26 -38.56
C LEU A 2 -80.20 2.41 -37.41
N ARG A 3 -80.30 1.50 -36.47
CA ARG A 3 -79.33 1.35 -35.35
C ARG A 3 -78.17 0.56 -35.88
N PHE A 4 -76.99 1.03 -35.67
CA PHE A 4 -75.73 0.22 -35.73
C PHE A 4 -75.10 0.14 -34.35
N SER A 5 -75.00 -1.08 -33.87
CA SER A 5 -74.35 -1.48 -32.67
C SER A 5 -72.88 -1.50 -32.92
N VAL A 6 -72.07 -0.87 -32.02
CA VAL A 6 -70.62 -1.05 -31.94
C VAL A 6 -70.37 -1.99 -30.79
N LEU A 7 -69.81 -3.16 -31.12
CA LEU A 7 -69.34 -4.17 -30.17
C LEU A 7 -67.97 -3.77 -29.68
N LEU A 8 -67.78 -3.91 -28.35
CA LEU A 8 -66.51 -3.81 -27.64
C LEU A 8 -65.44 -4.83 -28.13
N LEU A 9 -64.23 -4.38 -28.32
CA LEU A 9 -62.98 -5.16 -28.22
C LEU A 9 -62.11 -4.53 -27.18
N ALA A 10 -62.30 -4.92 -25.93
CA ALA A 10 -61.37 -4.65 -24.83
C ALA A 10 -60.96 -6.02 -24.27
N GLY A 11 -59.73 -6.39 -24.44
CA GLY A 11 -59.20 -7.60 -23.84
C GLY A 11 -57.98 -8.15 -24.56
N CYS A 12 -56.82 -7.95 -23.98
CA CYS A 12 -55.51 -8.62 -24.15
C CYS A 12 -54.33 -7.66 -24.22
N LEU A 13 -54.08 -6.92 -23.15
CA LEU A 13 -52.81 -6.18 -22.95
C LEU A 13 -52.44 -6.07 -21.47
N LEU A 14 -52.60 -7.14 -20.68
CA LEU A 14 -52.28 -7.17 -19.26
C LEU A 14 -51.53 -8.44 -18.81
N ALA A 15 -50.83 -9.13 -19.71
CA ALA A 15 -50.13 -10.37 -19.35
C ALA A 15 -48.63 -10.40 -19.64
N SER A 16 -48.00 -9.28 -20.05
CA SER A 16 -46.56 -9.29 -20.38
C SER A 16 -45.67 -8.43 -19.48
N GLN A 17 -46.18 -7.81 -18.42
CA GLN A 17 -45.36 -7.03 -17.48
C GLN A 17 -45.05 -7.71 -16.15
N SER A 18 -45.56 -8.87 -15.83
CA SER A 18 -45.29 -9.55 -14.55
C SER A 18 -44.16 -10.59 -14.59
N GLN A 19 -43.64 -10.96 -15.76
CA GLN A 19 -42.52 -11.92 -15.83
C GLN A 19 -41.12 -11.30 -15.88
N ALA A 20 -40.99 -9.98 -16.05
CA ALA A 20 -39.69 -9.31 -16.08
C ALA A 20 -39.18 -8.89 -14.69
N ASN A 21 -40.05 -8.84 -13.68
CA ASN A 21 -39.66 -8.43 -12.31
C ASN A 21 -39.28 -9.56 -11.37
N ASP A 22 -39.54 -10.81 -11.71
CA ASP A 22 -39.27 -11.97 -10.83
C ASP A 22 -37.87 -12.58 -11.03
N THR A 23 -37.11 -12.16 -12.05
CA THR A 23 -35.75 -12.68 -12.31
C THR A 23 -34.65 -11.90 -11.56
N LEU A 24 -34.96 -10.79 -10.91
CA LEU A 24 -34.01 -9.97 -10.18
C LEU A 24 -33.98 -10.21 -8.65
N GLN A 25 -34.92 -10.98 -8.09
CA GLN A 25 -35.01 -11.16 -6.63
C GLN A 25 -34.48 -12.48 -6.07
N ASN A 26 -33.93 -13.39 -6.88
CA ASN A 26 -33.41 -14.68 -6.38
C ASN A 26 -32.00 -15.05 -6.92
N ARG A 27 -31.10 -14.09 -7.10
CA ARG A 27 -29.68 -14.43 -7.14
C ARG A 27 -29.26 -14.68 -5.69
N LYS A 28 -29.31 -15.93 -5.22
CA LYS A 28 -28.53 -16.37 -4.06
C LYS A 28 -27.10 -15.95 -4.38
N SER A 29 -26.51 -15.07 -3.55
CA SER A 29 -25.09 -14.77 -3.60
C SER A 29 -24.38 -16.12 -3.63
N ALA A 30 -23.59 -16.37 -4.66
CA ALA A 30 -22.75 -17.56 -4.70
C ALA A 30 -21.84 -17.51 -3.48
N ALA A 31 -21.65 -18.65 -2.81
CA ALA A 31 -20.70 -18.70 -1.71
C ALA A 31 -19.30 -18.46 -2.28
N ILE A 32 -18.56 -17.51 -1.70
CA ILE A 32 -17.16 -17.27 -2.08
C ILE A 32 -16.37 -18.52 -1.74
N LEU A 33 -15.86 -19.20 -2.75
CA LEU A 33 -15.08 -20.42 -2.60
C LEU A 33 -13.58 -20.11 -2.73
N PRO A 34 -12.79 -20.39 -1.69
CA PRO A 34 -11.33 -20.25 -1.79
C PRO A 34 -10.75 -21.22 -2.82
N ASP A 35 -9.54 -20.93 -3.29
CA ASP A 35 -8.78 -21.87 -4.09
C ASP A 35 -8.41 -23.10 -3.25
N ALA A 36 -8.41 -24.28 -3.85
CA ALA A 36 -8.17 -25.54 -3.14
C ALA A 36 -6.78 -25.57 -2.45
N ASP A 37 -5.81 -24.83 -2.99
CA ASP A 37 -4.46 -24.65 -2.47
C ASP A 37 -4.25 -23.29 -1.77
N ASN A 38 -5.34 -22.59 -1.42
CA ASN A 38 -5.28 -21.23 -0.88
C ASN A 38 -4.53 -20.24 -1.80
N ALA A 39 -4.66 -20.37 -3.11
CA ALA A 39 -3.94 -19.56 -4.09
C ALA A 39 -2.40 -19.67 -3.98
N GLY A 40 -1.88 -20.80 -3.47
CA GLY A 40 -0.46 -21.03 -3.18
C GLY A 40 0.03 -20.40 -1.86
N LEU A 41 -0.87 -19.81 -1.06
CA LEU A 41 -0.49 -19.14 0.18
C LEU A 41 -0.51 -20.09 1.39
N LYS A 42 0.44 -19.87 2.32
CA LYS A 42 0.50 -20.48 3.64
C LYS A 42 -0.13 -19.51 4.64
N LEU A 43 -1.27 -19.89 5.23
CA LEU A 43 -2.11 -19.04 6.09
C LEU A 43 -2.29 -19.69 7.47
N PRO A 44 -2.63 -18.91 8.52
CA PRO A 44 -3.02 -19.46 9.81
C PRO A 44 -4.30 -20.30 9.71
N THR A 45 -4.51 -21.20 10.67
CA THR A 45 -5.71 -22.03 10.76
C THR A 45 -6.99 -21.19 10.74
N GLY A 46 -7.97 -21.61 9.97
CA GLY A 46 -9.25 -20.94 9.80
C GLY A 46 -9.26 -19.88 8.69
N PHE A 47 -8.11 -19.55 8.13
CA PHE A 47 -8.01 -18.66 6.97
C PHE A 47 -7.91 -19.43 5.66
N SER A 48 -8.40 -18.83 4.61
CA SER A 48 -8.33 -19.32 3.24
C SER A 48 -8.15 -18.19 2.26
N ALA A 49 -7.69 -18.49 1.04
CA ALA A 49 -7.47 -17.47 0.03
C ALA A 49 -7.95 -17.91 -1.35
N LEU A 50 -8.21 -16.91 -2.20
CA LEU A 50 -8.46 -17.08 -3.62
C LEU A 50 -7.75 -15.98 -4.42
N LYS A 51 -7.50 -16.26 -5.70
CA LYS A 51 -7.11 -15.26 -6.67
C LYS A 51 -8.35 -14.56 -7.22
N VAL A 52 -8.44 -13.26 -7.00
CA VAL A 52 -9.53 -12.41 -7.51
C VAL A 52 -9.34 -12.13 -9.00
N ALA A 53 -8.12 -11.82 -9.38
CA ALA A 53 -7.71 -11.57 -10.78
C ALA A 53 -6.21 -11.84 -10.94
N GLU A 54 -5.80 -12.12 -12.18
CA GLU A 54 -4.40 -12.30 -12.57
C GLU A 54 -4.06 -11.39 -13.76
N ASN A 55 -2.78 -11.11 -13.97
CA ASN A 55 -2.28 -10.33 -15.11
C ASN A 55 -2.87 -8.91 -15.23
N VAL A 56 -3.25 -8.29 -14.11
CA VAL A 56 -3.82 -6.93 -14.13
C VAL A 56 -2.79 -5.85 -14.48
N GLY A 57 -1.50 -6.20 -14.50
CA GLY A 57 -0.36 -5.31 -14.66
C GLY A 57 0.44 -5.18 -13.36
N ARG A 58 1.47 -4.32 -13.33
CA ARG A 58 2.31 -4.13 -12.13
C ARG A 58 1.52 -3.43 -11.02
N ALA A 59 0.74 -4.23 -10.27
CA ALA A 59 -0.22 -3.76 -9.28
C ALA A 59 0.48 -3.24 -8.02
N ARG A 60 0.29 -1.97 -7.71
CA ARG A 60 0.80 -1.31 -6.51
C ARG A 60 -0.29 -1.30 -5.42
N HIS A 61 -0.62 -0.15 -4.85
CA HIS A 61 -1.69 -0.06 -3.87
C HIS A 61 -3.07 -0.29 -4.51
N LEU A 62 -4.01 -0.69 -3.69
CA LEU A 62 -5.39 -0.94 -4.10
C LEU A 62 -6.35 -0.49 -3.00
N VAL A 63 -7.60 -0.27 -3.38
CA VAL A 63 -8.71 -0.01 -2.46
C VAL A 63 -9.94 -0.75 -2.93
N VAL A 64 -10.84 -1.10 -2.01
CA VAL A 64 -12.12 -1.77 -2.31
C VAL A 64 -13.24 -0.83 -1.90
N ASN A 65 -14.21 -0.62 -2.81
CA ASN A 65 -15.37 0.21 -2.49
C ASN A 65 -16.43 -0.59 -1.70
N ASN A 66 -17.51 0.06 -1.29
CA ASN A 66 -18.59 -0.56 -0.51
C ASN A 66 -19.41 -1.61 -1.29
N GLN A 67 -19.26 -1.67 -2.62
CA GLN A 67 -19.90 -2.68 -3.47
C GLN A 67 -18.99 -3.89 -3.73
N GLY A 68 -17.72 -3.83 -3.31
CA GLY A 68 -16.73 -4.88 -3.55
C GLY A 68 -15.88 -4.69 -4.80
N ASP A 69 -16.09 -3.61 -5.60
CA ASP A 69 -15.20 -3.31 -6.73
C ASP A 69 -13.80 -2.97 -6.22
N VAL A 70 -12.79 -3.55 -6.84
CA VAL A 70 -11.39 -3.33 -6.48
C VAL A 70 -10.75 -2.36 -7.46
N TYR A 71 -10.28 -1.22 -6.95
CA TYR A 71 -9.49 -0.25 -7.70
C TYR A 71 -8.02 -0.50 -7.45
N VAL A 72 -7.27 -0.82 -8.50
CA VAL A 72 -5.85 -1.17 -8.43
C VAL A 72 -5.01 -0.11 -9.14
N LYS A 73 -4.11 0.54 -8.41
CA LYS A 73 -3.12 1.45 -8.99
C LYS A 73 -1.96 0.66 -9.58
N LEU A 74 -1.55 0.98 -10.79
CA LEU A 74 -0.42 0.36 -11.46
C LEU A 74 0.82 1.28 -11.42
N SER A 75 2.01 0.71 -11.23
CA SER A 75 3.27 1.49 -11.30
C SER A 75 3.51 2.09 -12.68
N GLY A 76 3.14 1.37 -13.73
CA GLY A 76 3.12 1.83 -15.11
C GLY A 76 1.74 1.63 -15.71
N LYS A 77 1.55 2.08 -16.94
CA LYS A 77 0.27 1.91 -17.65
C LYS A 77 0.22 0.55 -18.37
N VAL A 78 -0.98 -0.02 -18.45
CA VAL A 78 -1.31 -1.10 -19.40
C VAL A 78 -2.22 -0.50 -20.47
N GLY A 79 -1.68 -0.33 -21.68
CA GLY A 79 -2.26 0.58 -22.66
C GLY A 79 -2.18 2.03 -22.16
N ASP A 80 -3.31 2.72 -22.12
CA ASP A 80 -3.46 4.08 -21.59
C ASP A 80 -4.07 4.12 -20.17
N LYS A 81 -4.09 2.97 -19.43
CA LYS A 81 -4.75 2.81 -18.15
C LYS A 81 -3.73 2.58 -17.04
N GLY A 82 -3.67 3.47 -16.06
CA GLY A 82 -2.85 3.35 -14.85
C GLY A 82 -3.64 2.99 -13.59
N ILE A 83 -4.98 2.90 -13.71
CA ILE A 83 -5.88 2.39 -12.68
C ILE A 83 -6.74 1.32 -13.32
N LYS A 84 -6.79 0.12 -12.71
CA LYS A 84 -7.71 -0.96 -13.09
C LYS A 84 -8.89 -1.00 -12.13
N VAL A 85 -10.04 -1.38 -12.65
CA VAL A 85 -11.27 -1.64 -11.89
C VAL A 85 -11.65 -3.08 -12.12
N LEU A 86 -11.71 -3.85 -11.05
CA LEU A 86 -12.05 -5.27 -11.05
C LEU A 86 -13.46 -5.42 -10.47
N ARG A 87 -14.36 -6.05 -11.19
CA ARG A 87 -15.74 -6.28 -10.76
C ARG A 87 -16.09 -7.75 -10.75
N ASP A 88 -16.62 -8.17 -9.63
CA ASP A 88 -17.21 -9.47 -9.41
C ASP A 88 -18.72 -9.36 -9.68
N LEU A 89 -19.15 -9.78 -10.88
CA LEU A 89 -20.54 -9.60 -11.33
C LEU A 89 -21.50 -10.66 -10.80
N ASN A 90 -20.97 -11.81 -10.37
CA ASN A 90 -21.75 -12.97 -9.91
C ASN A 90 -21.62 -13.20 -8.40
N ASN A 91 -20.78 -12.43 -7.68
CA ASN A 91 -20.47 -12.50 -6.26
C ASN A 91 -19.81 -13.82 -5.83
N ASP A 92 -18.99 -14.44 -6.68
CA ASP A 92 -18.24 -15.65 -6.35
C ASP A 92 -16.83 -15.34 -5.78
N GLY A 93 -16.44 -14.06 -5.74
CA GLY A 93 -15.18 -13.57 -5.23
C GLY A 93 -14.11 -13.38 -6.30
N ARG A 94 -14.42 -13.66 -7.57
CA ARG A 94 -13.51 -13.52 -8.73
C ARG A 94 -14.00 -12.41 -9.65
N THR A 95 -13.13 -11.97 -10.53
CA THR A 95 -13.40 -10.85 -11.43
C THR A 95 -13.85 -11.36 -12.80
N GLU A 96 -15.05 -11.00 -13.25
CA GLU A 96 -15.52 -11.20 -14.62
C GLU A 96 -15.23 -10.00 -15.51
N GLU A 97 -15.17 -8.79 -14.94
CA GLU A 97 -14.97 -7.57 -15.72
C GLU A 97 -13.75 -6.79 -15.23
N ILE A 98 -12.79 -6.57 -16.13
CA ILE A 98 -11.63 -5.69 -15.89
C ILE A 98 -11.69 -4.50 -16.83
N THR A 99 -11.95 -3.33 -16.27
CA THR A 99 -11.89 -2.04 -16.97
C THR A 99 -10.72 -1.19 -16.45
N GLY A 100 -10.63 0.07 -16.86
CA GLY A 100 -9.60 0.94 -16.32
C GLY A 100 -9.63 2.34 -16.92
N PHE A 101 -8.90 3.25 -16.26
CA PHE A 101 -8.78 4.66 -16.60
C PHE A 101 -7.47 5.26 -16.04
N GLY A 102 -7.31 6.58 -16.14
CA GLY A 102 -6.15 7.28 -15.58
C GLY A 102 -4.88 7.07 -16.41
N ASN A 103 -4.60 7.96 -17.34
CA ASN A 103 -3.43 7.86 -18.24
C ASN A 103 -2.09 8.19 -17.54
N TYR A 104 -1.85 7.62 -16.34
CA TYR A 104 -0.63 7.80 -15.56
C TYR A 104 -0.35 6.61 -14.65
N GLY A 105 0.92 6.21 -14.53
CA GLY A 105 1.41 5.27 -13.53
C GLY A 105 1.53 5.90 -12.15
N GLY A 106 1.86 5.13 -11.13
CA GLY A 106 2.09 5.60 -9.76
C GLY A 106 1.79 4.54 -8.71
N THR A 107 1.68 4.96 -7.44
CA THR A 107 1.55 4.01 -6.33
C THR A 107 0.33 4.26 -5.44
N GLY A 108 0.09 5.50 -5.03
CA GLY A 108 -0.93 5.83 -4.04
C GLY A 108 -2.34 5.77 -4.61
N ILE A 109 -3.27 5.18 -3.84
CA ILE A 109 -4.70 5.19 -4.12
C ILE A 109 -5.45 5.11 -2.78
N ALA A 110 -6.56 5.86 -2.65
CA ALA A 110 -7.40 5.88 -1.46
C ALA A 110 -8.84 6.26 -1.81
N ILE A 111 -9.81 5.80 -1.03
CA ILE A 111 -11.20 6.27 -1.10
C ILE A 111 -11.49 7.10 0.17
N HIS A 112 -12.01 8.30 -0.02
CA HIS A 112 -12.39 9.17 1.09
C HIS A 112 -13.52 10.12 0.68
N ASN A 113 -14.56 10.24 1.54
CA ASN A 113 -15.66 11.19 1.38
C ASN A 113 -16.27 11.27 -0.04
N GLY A 114 -16.56 10.10 -0.64
CA GLY A 114 -17.19 10.03 -1.96
C GLY A 114 -16.24 10.29 -3.14
N TYR A 115 -14.93 10.27 -2.91
CA TYR A 115 -13.92 10.41 -3.95
C TYR A 115 -12.90 9.27 -3.92
N LEU A 116 -12.45 8.87 -5.09
CA LEU A 116 -11.24 8.07 -5.29
C LEU A 116 -10.06 9.01 -5.54
N TYR A 117 -9.04 8.94 -4.71
CA TYR A 117 -7.77 9.67 -4.88
C TYR A 117 -6.73 8.72 -5.47
N ALA A 118 -5.92 9.20 -6.42
CA ALA A 118 -4.82 8.43 -6.99
C ALA A 118 -3.63 9.32 -7.32
N SER A 119 -2.41 8.82 -7.05
CA SER A 119 -1.19 9.56 -7.36
C SER A 119 -0.50 9.09 -8.64
N SER A 120 0.17 10.00 -9.31
CA SER A 120 1.34 9.73 -10.15
C SER A 120 2.61 9.96 -9.32
N ASP A 121 3.78 9.97 -9.98
CA ASP A 121 5.05 10.31 -9.32
C ASP A 121 5.24 11.82 -9.10
N GLU A 122 4.33 12.66 -9.61
CA GLU A 122 4.42 14.13 -9.56
C GLU A 122 3.10 14.83 -9.18
N GLU A 123 1.98 14.10 -9.20
CA GLU A 123 0.65 14.69 -9.02
C GLU A 123 -0.26 13.78 -8.18
N VAL A 124 -1.30 14.39 -7.58
CA VAL A 124 -2.42 13.65 -6.99
C VAL A 124 -3.71 14.14 -7.62
N PHE A 125 -4.51 13.18 -8.06
CA PHE A 125 -5.82 13.39 -8.67
C PHE A 125 -6.92 12.84 -7.79
N ARG A 126 -8.14 13.36 -7.94
CA ARG A 126 -9.34 12.71 -7.41
C ARG A 126 -10.42 12.54 -8.48
N TYR A 127 -11.26 11.56 -8.28
CA TYR A 127 -12.41 11.21 -9.12
C TYR A 127 -13.63 11.12 -8.23
N LYS A 128 -14.72 11.78 -8.62
CA LYS A 128 -15.99 11.65 -7.89
C LYS A 128 -16.57 10.26 -8.06
N LEU A 129 -17.05 9.68 -6.97
CA LEU A 129 -17.75 8.40 -6.96
C LEU A 129 -19.26 8.66 -6.90
N ASN A 130 -20.03 7.88 -7.65
CA ASN A 130 -21.49 7.86 -7.54
C ASN A 130 -21.93 7.03 -6.32
N ASP A 131 -23.24 6.97 -6.08
CA ASP A 131 -23.83 6.24 -4.94
C ASP A 131 -23.54 4.72 -4.96
N LYS A 132 -23.16 4.17 -6.13
CA LYS A 132 -22.71 2.78 -6.28
C LYS A 132 -21.20 2.61 -6.13
N GLY A 133 -20.47 3.68 -5.75
CA GLY A 133 -19.02 3.66 -5.60
C GLY A 133 -18.24 3.59 -6.91
N ALA A 134 -18.88 3.75 -8.06
CA ALA A 134 -18.22 3.80 -9.36
C ALA A 134 -17.78 5.23 -9.69
N VAL A 135 -16.66 5.38 -10.40
CA VAL A 135 -16.16 6.68 -10.86
C VAL A 135 -17.11 7.26 -11.90
N GLU A 136 -17.62 8.49 -11.67
CA GLU A 136 -18.59 9.16 -12.55
C GLU A 136 -17.97 9.58 -13.88
N THR A 137 -16.79 10.21 -13.81
CA THR A 137 -16.10 10.81 -14.99
C THR A 137 -14.63 10.35 -15.05
N PRO A 138 -14.36 9.11 -15.50
CA PRO A 138 -13.03 8.52 -15.42
C PRO A 138 -11.97 9.24 -16.29
N TYR A 139 -12.38 10.01 -17.25
CA TYR A 139 -11.47 10.76 -18.15
C TYR A 139 -11.30 12.24 -17.78
N GLN A 140 -11.95 12.70 -16.71
CA GLN A 140 -11.92 14.10 -16.24
C GLN A 140 -11.58 14.17 -14.75
N PRO A 141 -10.35 13.76 -14.34
CA PRO A 141 -9.94 13.87 -12.94
C PRO A 141 -9.78 15.34 -12.53
N GLU A 142 -10.11 15.63 -11.28
CA GLU A 142 -9.74 16.88 -10.64
C GLU A 142 -8.30 16.78 -10.11
N LYS A 143 -7.47 17.78 -10.40
CA LYS A 143 -6.10 17.88 -9.85
C LYS A 143 -6.15 18.43 -8.43
N ILE A 144 -5.63 17.67 -7.46
CA ILE A 144 -5.51 18.10 -6.07
C ILE A 144 -4.13 18.69 -5.81
N ILE A 145 -3.06 17.98 -6.24
CA ILE A 145 -1.68 18.39 -6.00
C ILE A 145 -0.89 18.25 -7.29
N THR A 146 -0.01 19.20 -7.56
CA THR A 146 0.88 19.21 -8.73
C THR A 146 2.31 19.56 -8.32
N GLY A 147 3.28 19.17 -9.15
CA GLY A 147 4.69 19.53 -8.99
C GLY A 147 5.37 18.87 -7.80
N LEU A 148 4.92 17.70 -7.37
CA LEU A 148 5.63 16.89 -6.36
C LEU A 148 7.01 16.49 -6.88
N ILE A 149 7.99 16.52 -5.98
CA ILE A 149 9.39 16.25 -6.33
C ILE A 149 9.55 14.81 -6.85
N ASN A 150 10.07 14.68 -8.06
CA ASN A 150 10.47 13.42 -8.69
C ASN A 150 11.91 13.53 -9.21
N ARG A 151 12.80 12.67 -8.70
CA ARG A 151 14.21 12.60 -9.08
C ARG A 151 14.63 11.19 -9.48
N ARG A 152 13.68 10.36 -9.92
CA ARG A 152 13.87 8.98 -10.40
C ARG A 152 14.48 8.02 -9.37
N GLN A 153 14.50 8.39 -8.09
CA GLN A 153 14.86 7.51 -6.98
C GLN A 153 13.85 7.70 -5.86
N HIS A 154 13.24 6.62 -5.35
CA HIS A 154 12.16 6.62 -4.37
C HIS A 154 10.97 7.52 -4.80
N GLU A 155 10.60 7.41 -6.06
CA GLU A 155 9.63 8.28 -6.74
C GLU A 155 8.16 8.02 -6.33
N SER A 156 7.87 6.84 -5.73
CA SER A 156 6.52 6.48 -5.30
C SER A 156 5.88 7.54 -4.41
N LYS A 157 4.67 7.99 -4.76
CA LYS A 157 3.85 8.91 -3.97
C LYS A 157 2.70 8.13 -3.33
N SER A 158 3.02 7.35 -2.29
CA SER A 158 1.98 6.72 -1.48
C SER A 158 1.18 7.79 -0.74
N ILE A 159 -0.12 7.56 -0.56
CA ILE A 159 -1.04 8.51 0.07
C ILE A 159 -1.91 7.81 1.11
N THR A 160 -2.28 8.55 2.15
CA THR A 160 -3.38 8.23 3.06
C THR A 160 -4.10 9.51 3.48
N LEU A 161 -5.32 9.39 4.02
CA LEU A 161 -6.12 10.54 4.45
C LEU A 161 -6.58 10.35 5.89
N ASP A 162 -6.68 11.47 6.61
CA ASP A 162 -7.30 11.48 7.93
C ASP A 162 -8.81 11.84 7.85
N LYS A 163 -9.52 11.70 8.96
CA LYS A 163 -10.95 12.03 9.06
C LYS A 163 -11.26 13.52 8.86
N LYS A 164 -10.25 14.40 8.93
CA LYS A 164 -10.40 15.86 8.80
C LYS A 164 -10.20 16.32 7.35
N GLY A 165 -9.98 15.37 6.41
CA GLY A 165 -9.73 15.66 5.01
C GLY A 165 -8.32 16.19 4.74
N ASN A 166 -7.34 15.86 5.57
CA ASN A 166 -5.95 16.07 5.21
C ASN A 166 -5.45 14.83 4.43
N ILE A 167 -4.69 15.09 3.38
CA ILE A 167 -4.00 14.06 2.60
C ILE A 167 -2.50 14.10 2.92
N TYR A 168 -1.94 12.95 3.23
CA TYR A 168 -0.52 12.76 3.55
C TYR A 168 0.14 12.05 2.38
N VAL A 169 1.23 12.65 1.87
CA VAL A 169 1.93 12.18 0.68
C VAL A 169 3.39 11.91 1.04
N ASN A 170 3.88 10.71 0.74
CA ASN A 170 5.30 10.42 0.82
C ASN A 170 6.06 11.15 -0.30
N ILE A 171 7.15 11.83 0.05
CA ILE A 171 8.13 12.36 -0.89
C ILE A 171 9.49 11.76 -0.50
N GLY A 172 9.83 10.64 -1.15
CA GLY A 172 11.03 9.87 -0.84
C GLY A 172 12.31 10.65 -1.16
N ALA A 173 13.37 10.38 -0.40
CA ALA A 173 14.69 10.97 -0.64
C ALA A 173 15.28 10.44 -1.94
N TYR A 174 15.82 11.31 -2.77
CA TYR A 174 16.46 10.95 -4.04
C TYR A 174 17.95 10.60 -3.89
N SER A 175 18.29 9.93 -2.79
CA SER A 175 19.62 9.39 -2.49
C SER A 175 19.49 8.23 -1.51
N ASN A 176 20.50 7.34 -1.48
CA ASN A 176 20.59 6.27 -0.49
C ASN A 176 20.81 6.82 0.93
N SER A 177 21.79 7.74 1.08
CA SER A 177 22.27 8.24 2.40
C SER A 177 22.80 9.68 2.35
N CYS A 178 22.33 10.47 1.37
CA CYS A 178 22.72 11.88 1.19
C CYS A 178 24.25 12.07 1.07
N GLN A 179 24.93 11.14 0.38
CA GLN A 179 26.36 11.25 0.12
C GLN A 179 26.66 12.38 -0.88
N ILE A 180 27.85 12.99 -0.77
CA ILE A 180 28.37 13.96 -1.76
C ILE A 180 28.39 13.31 -3.15
N LYS A 181 28.81 12.04 -3.22
CA LYS A 181 28.72 11.21 -4.43
C LYS A 181 27.87 9.98 -4.09
N ASP A 182 26.62 10.00 -4.50
CA ASP A 182 25.65 8.97 -4.14
C ASP A 182 26.13 7.56 -4.55
N ARG A 183 26.03 6.62 -3.61
CA ARG A 183 26.41 5.20 -3.77
C ARG A 183 27.90 4.98 -4.18
N GLN A 184 28.81 5.90 -3.82
CA GLN A 184 30.24 5.68 -3.99
C GLN A 184 30.90 5.25 -2.69
N PRO A 185 31.79 4.22 -2.73
CA PRO A 185 32.53 3.76 -1.53
C PRO A 185 33.28 4.89 -0.84
N GLY A 186 33.14 4.98 0.49
CA GLY A 186 33.81 5.94 1.32
C GLY A 186 33.37 7.41 1.15
N SER A 187 32.40 7.70 0.29
CA SER A 187 31.89 9.06 0.13
C SER A 187 31.22 9.57 1.41
N LEU A 188 31.65 10.74 1.88
CA LEU A 188 31.06 11.41 3.05
C LEU A 188 29.65 11.90 2.76
N GLY A 189 28.83 12.07 3.81
CA GLY A 189 27.51 12.68 3.76
C GLY A 189 27.60 14.21 3.68
N MET A 190 26.62 14.82 3.00
CA MET A 190 26.42 16.26 3.02
C MET A 190 25.84 16.68 4.38
N ASN A 191 26.45 17.67 5.03
CA ASN A 191 25.99 18.18 6.32
C ASN A 191 25.96 19.71 6.33
N PRO A 192 24.79 20.38 6.38
CA PRO A 192 23.45 19.75 6.40
C PRO A 192 23.12 19.04 5.09
N CYS A 193 22.21 18.05 5.14
CA CYS A 193 21.74 17.34 3.96
C CYS A 193 20.68 18.18 3.21
N PRO A 194 20.98 18.70 1.99
CA PRO A 194 20.04 19.57 1.28
C PRO A 194 18.82 18.83 0.73
N ILE A 195 18.86 17.51 0.67
CA ILE A 195 17.71 16.69 0.25
C ILE A 195 16.53 16.89 1.22
N LEU A 196 16.81 17.04 2.52
CA LEU A 196 15.79 17.24 3.54
C LEU A 196 15.02 18.56 3.40
N ASP A 197 15.50 19.51 2.60
CA ASP A 197 14.76 20.75 2.34
C ASP A 197 13.50 20.49 1.52
N SER A 198 13.48 19.43 0.68
CA SER A 198 12.40 19.18 -0.28
C SER A 198 11.88 17.75 -0.36
N ALA A 199 12.56 16.79 0.26
CA ALA A 199 12.24 15.36 0.19
C ALA A 199 12.65 14.64 1.47
N GLY A 200 12.54 13.31 1.50
CA GLY A 200 12.89 12.52 2.69
C GLY A 200 11.90 12.71 3.84
N GLY A 201 10.60 12.68 3.54
CA GLY A 201 9.56 12.87 4.54
C GLY A 201 8.13 12.74 4.03
N ILE A 202 7.20 13.21 4.83
CA ILE A 202 5.77 13.24 4.55
C ILE A 202 5.29 14.68 4.48
N TRP A 203 4.54 15.01 3.43
CA TRP A 203 3.88 16.31 3.26
C TRP A 203 2.37 16.17 3.42
N GLN A 204 1.78 17.15 4.07
CA GLN A 204 0.35 17.24 4.31
C GLN A 204 -0.26 18.32 3.41
N PHE A 205 -1.38 18.00 2.77
CA PHE A 205 -2.20 18.87 1.94
C PHE A 205 -3.67 18.78 2.33
N LYS A 206 -4.54 19.58 1.72
CA LYS A 206 -6.00 19.47 1.84
C LYS A 206 -6.57 18.62 0.72
N SER A 207 -7.47 17.70 1.03
CA SER A 207 -8.07 16.81 0.03
C SER A 207 -9.21 17.47 -0.76
N ASP A 208 -9.76 18.56 -0.25
CA ASP A 208 -10.88 19.33 -0.83
C ASP A 208 -10.45 20.61 -1.57
N VAL A 209 -9.17 20.97 -1.54
CA VAL A 209 -8.61 22.13 -2.25
C VAL A 209 -7.97 21.67 -3.54
N LEU A 210 -8.45 22.21 -4.67
CA LEU A 210 -7.93 21.88 -6.00
C LEU A 210 -6.68 22.69 -6.34
N ASN A 211 -5.86 22.13 -7.23
CA ASN A 211 -4.70 22.77 -7.85
C ASN A 211 -3.66 23.29 -6.85
N GLN A 212 -3.50 22.63 -5.70
CA GLN A 212 -2.40 22.88 -4.80
C GLN A 212 -1.08 22.52 -5.50
N THR A 213 -0.07 23.34 -5.32
CA THR A 213 1.30 23.04 -5.76
C THR A 213 2.07 22.38 -4.62
N TYR A 214 3.22 21.77 -4.90
CA TYR A 214 4.13 21.27 -3.88
C TYR A 214 4.38 22.29 -2.76
N GLY A 215 4.54 23.56 -3.10
CA GLY A 215 4.79 24.66 -2.15
C GLY A 215 3.64 24.97 -1.18
N ASN A 216 2.42 24.50 -1.47
CA ASN A 216 1.28 24.65 -0.56
C ASN A 216 1.26 23.57 0.53
N GLY A 217 2.08 22.53 0.40
CA GLY A 217 2.17 21.45 1.37
C GLY A 217 2.91 21.85 2.64
N THR A 218 2.40 21.38 3.77
CA THR A 218 3.13 21.47 5.05
C THR A 218 3.98 20.21 5.22
N ARG A 219 5.28 20.36 5.47
CA ARG A 219 6.14 19.23 5.84
C ARG A 219 5.70 18.69 7.20
N PHE A 220 5.02 17.55 7.18
CA PHE A 220 4.45 16.94 8.37
C PHE A 220 5.51 16.20 9.19
N ALA A 221 6.37 15.42 8.50
CA ALA A 221 7.48 14.68 9.11
C ALA A 221 8.68 14.65 8.20
N THR A 222 9.88 14.48 8.75
CA THR A 222 11.14 14.47 8.01
C THR A 222 12.05 13.33 8.48
N GLY A 223 13.24 13.19 7.86
CA GLY A 223 14.20 12.16 8.22
C GLY A 223 13.76 10.75 7.83
N LEU A 224 12.92 10.62 6.82
CA LEU A 224 12.40 9.37 6.29
C LEU A 224 12.97 9.13 4.88
N ARG A 225 13.78 8.09 4.70
CA ARG A 225 14.43 7.80 3.41
C ARG A 225 13.43 7.51 2.30
N ASN A 226 12.57 6.53 2.53
CA ASN A 226 11.53 6.11 1.60
C ASN A 226 10.40 5.45 2.37
N VAL A 227 9.20 5.99 2.23
CA VAL A 227 7.97 5.47 2.83
C VAL A 227 7.06 5.02 1.71
N VAL A 228 6.77 3.72 1.63
CA VAL A 228 5.77 3.21 0.69
C VAL A 228 4.52 2.77 1.43
N GLY A 229 4.65 2.10 2.57
CA GLY A 229 3.52 1.78 3.43
C GLY A 229 3.21 2.94 4.39
N LEU A 230 1.99 3.45 4.35
CA LEU A 230 1.47 4.42 5.32
C LEU A 230 -0.03 4.27 5.48
N ASP A 231 -0.51 4.49 6.70
CA ASP A 231 -1.93 4.48 7.00
C ASP A 231 -2.26 5.36 8.19
N TRP A 232 -3.48 5.88 8.24
CA TRP A 232 -3.99 6.68 9.34
C TRP A 232 -4.66 5.77 10.37
N ASN A 233 -4.09 5.71 11.57
CA ASN A 233 -4.70 4.99 12.67
C ASN A 233 -5.84 5.83 13.28
N ASN A 234 -7.08 5.43 12.99
CA ASN A 234 -8.28 6.11 13.48
C ASN A 234 -8.49 5.99 15.01
N GLN A 235 -7.84 5.02 15.67
CA GLN A 235 -7.95 4.81 17.10
C GLN A 235 -7.09 5.81 17.88
N THR A 236 -5.86 6.06 17.40
CA THR A 236 -4.91 7.01 18.00
C THR A 236 -4.98 8.39 17.36
N ASN A 237 -5.68 8.52 16.23
CA ASN A 237 -5.72 9.73 15.42
C ASN A 237 -4.30 10.21 15.06
N SER A 238 -3.47 9.27 14.58
CA SER A 238 -2.08 9.51 14.19
C SER A 238 -1.70 8.78 12.91
N LEU A 239 -0.70 9.32 12.21
CA LEU A 239 -0.12 8.71 11.01
C LEU A 239 0.89 7.65 11.41
N PHE A 240 0.75 6.44 10.84
CA PHE A 240 1.80 5.43 10.88
C PHE A 240 2.43 5.27 9.50
N VAL A 241 3.73 5.07 9.48
CA VAL A 241 4.51 4.89 8.25
C VAL A 241 5.51 3.75 8.41
N THR A 242 5.79 3.03 7.32
CA THR A 242 6.91 2.07 7.26
C THR A 242 8.02 2.63 6.39
N GLN A 243 9.24 2.60 6.88
CA GLN A 243 10.40 3.14 6.18
C GLN A 243 11.33 2.02 5.72
N HIS A 244 11.74 2.09 4.46
CA HIS A 244 12.82 1.28 3.93
C HIS A 244 14.16 1.77 4.45
N GLY A 245 14.94 0.88 5.07
CA GLY A 245 16.29 1.13 5.49
C GLY A 245 17.23 1.49 4.32
N ARG A 246 18.38 2.05 4.63
CA ARG A 246 19.43 2.32 3.64
C ARG A 246 20.04 1.01 3.11
N ASP A 247 20.60 1.06 1.91
CA ASP A 247 21.25 -0.07 1.26
C ASP A 247 22.79 -0.02 1.37
N GLN A 248 23.43 -1.17 1.08
CA GLN A 248 24.85 -1.22 0.68
C GLN A 248 25.85 -0.75 1.74
N LEU A 249 25.64 -1.11 3.02
CA LEU A 249 26.61 -0.80 4.07
C LEU A 249 28.00 -1.39 3.78
N ASN A 250 28.05 -2.68 3.38
CA ASN A 250 29.29 -3.38 3.14
C ASN A 250 30.05 -2.89 1.89
N SER A 251 29.35 -2.62 0.80
CA SER A 251 30.02 -2.14 -0.42
C SER A 251 30.43 -0.68 -0.36
N LEU A 252 29.77 0.14 0.46
CA LEU A 252 30.10 1.54 0.66
C LEU A 252 31.14 1.76 1.76
N PHE A 253 31.15 0.92 2.80
CA PHE A 253 32.05 1.00 3.93
C PHE A 253 32.57 -0.40 4.33
N PRO A 254 33.34 -1.09 3.44
CA PRO A 254 33.75 -2.48 3.66
C PRO A 254 34.69 -2.68 4.86
N GLN A 255 35.32 -1.61 5.33
CA GLN A 255 36.19 -1.64 6.53
C GLN A 255 35.37 -1.71 7.84
N LEU A 256 34.06 -1.38 7.79
CA LEU A 256 33.18 -1.36 8.96
C LEU A 256 32.11 -2.46 8.93
N TYR A 257 31.68 -2.88 7.74
CA TYR A 257 30.56 -3.80 7.57
C TYR A 257 30.91 -4.91 6.59
N ASP A 258 30.75 -6.14 7.03
CA ASP A 258 30.81 -7.32 6.18
C ASP A 258 29.44 -7.63 5.52
N THR A 259 29.40 -8.69 4.72
CA THR A 259 28.17 -9.12 4.01
C THR A 259 27.07 -9.56 4.96
N THR A 260 27.41 -10.20 6.07
CA THR A 260 26.44 -10.67 7.08
C THR A 260 25.83 -9.48 7.82
N THR A 261 26.66 -8.53 8.22
CA THR A 261 26.21 -7.28 8.86
C THR A 261 25.33 -6.48 7.89
N ASN A 262 25.74 -6.34 6.65
CA ASN A 262 24.92 -5.67 5.63
C ASN A 262 23.54 -6.34 5.46
N ALA A 263 23.49 -7.68 5.41
CA ALA A 263 22.23 -8.40 5.23
C ALA A 263 21.25 -8.22 6.41
N ASN A 264 21.73 -7.84 7.59
CA ASN A 264 20.97 -7.71 8.81
C ASN A 264 20.79 -6.27 9.31
N LEU A 265 21.44 -5.29 8.67
CA LEU A 265 21.37 -3.85 8.99
C LEU A 265 21.13 -2.98 7.75
N PRO A 266 20.47 -1.84 7.98
CA PRO A 266 19.69 -1.46 9.16
C PRO A 266 18.29 -2.10 9.13
N ALA A 267 17.61 -2.06 10.26
CA ALA A 267 16.21 -2.51 10.34
C ALA A 267 15.30 -1.74 9.36
N GLU A 268 14.30 -2.44 8.82
CA GLU A 268 13.07 -1.79 8.37
C GLU A 268 12.29 -1.31 9.60
N THR A 269 11.63 -0.17 9.50
CA THR A 269 11.05 0.46 10.69
C THR A 269 9.63 0.93 10.46
N MET A 270 8.79 0.81 11.49
CA MET A 270 7.47 1.45 11.54
C MET A 270 7.50 2.58 12.57
N TYR A 271 7.01 3.74 12.19
CA TYR A 271 6.90 4.92 13.07
C TYR A 271 5.46 5.36 13.23
N GLU A 272 5.10 5.79 14.45
CA GLU A 272 3.99 6.68 14.69
C GLU A 272 4.48 8.11 14.55
N MET A 273 4.00 8.85 13.55
CA MET A 273 4.49 10.19 13.23
C MET A 273 3.48 11.27 13.63
N LYS A 274 4.00 12.32 14.21
CA LYS A 274 3.30 13.58 14.49
C LYS A 274 3.93 14.72 13.71
N GLN A 275 3.21 15.82 13.59
CA GLN A 275 3.75 17.00 12.93
C GLN A 275 5.03 17.48 13.64
N GLY A 276 6.10 17.67 12.85
CA GLY A 276 7.42 18.08 13.33
C GLY A 276 8.36 16.93 13.67
N ASP A 277 7.88 15.67 13.71
CA ASP A 277 8.74 14.53 14.02
C ASP A 277 9.85 14.33 12.96
N ASN A 278 11.02 13.91 13.41
CA ASN A 278 12.19 13.60 12.59
C ASN A 278 12.68 12.18 12.88
N ALA A 279 12.66 11.29 11.88
CA ALA A 279 13.12 9.91 12.03
C ALA A 279 14.64 9.75 11.93
N GLY A 280 15.38 10.79 11.51
CA GLY A 280 16.86 10.87 11.61
C GLY A 280 17.64 10.52 10.34
N TRP A 281 17.01 9.97 9.27
CA TRP A 281 17.73 9.84 8.01
C TRP A 281 18.17 11.22 7.49
N PRO A 282 19.36 11.37 6.92
CA PRO A 282 20.38 10.37 6.62
C PRO A 282 21.41 10.16 7.74
N TYR A 283 21.33 10.92 8.82
CA TYR A 283 22.38 11.02 9.84
C TYR A 283 22.49 9.78 10.71
N VAL A 284 21.35 9.09 10.92
CA VAL A 284 21.29 7.88 11.76
C VAL A 284 20.47 6.79 11.08
N TYR A 285 20.75 5.55 11.45
CA TYR A 285 19.95 4.36 11.14
C TYR A 285 19.61 3.61 12.44
N PHE A 286 18.55 2.80 12.41
CA PHE A 286 18.16 1.99 13.58
C PHE A 286 18.83 0.61 13.51
N ASP A 287 19.59 0.28 14.54
CA ASP A 287 20.19 -1.03 14.74
C ASP A 287 19.28 -1.85 15.68
N PRO A 288 18.64 -2.92 15.22
CA PRO A 288 17.71 -3.70 16.03
C PRO A 288 18.42 -4.56 17.09
N PHE A 289 19.69 -4.88 16.91
CA PHE A 289 20.47 -5.69 17.86
C PHE A 289 20.93 -4.86 19.06
N GLN A 290 21.28 -3.61 18.84
CA GLN A 290 21.61 -2.65 19.88
C GLN A 290 20.39 -1.91 20.41
N ASN A 291 19.24 -2.01 19.70
CA ASN A 291 18.01 -1.27 19.97
C ASN A 291 18.23 0.25 20.06
N LYS A 292 19.05 0.78 19.16
CA LYS A 292 19.51 2.19 19.16
C LYS A 292 19.57 2.78 17.76
N LYS A 293 19.54 4.10 17.69
CA LYS A 293 19.89 4.86 16.50
C LYS A 293 21.39 5.09 16.45
N MET A 294 22.05 4.41 15.52
CA MET A 294 23.48 4.49 15.31
C MET A 294 23.83 5.59 14.33
N LEU A 295 24.93 6.29 14.56
CA LEU A 295 25.47 7.29 13.63
C LEU A 295 25.79 6.60 12.30
N ALA A 296 25.31 7.17 11.19
CA ALA A 296 25.58 6.61 9.87
C ALA A 296 27.04 6.80 9.46
N PRO A 297 27.65 5.83 8.75
CA PRO A 297 29.07 5.86 8.44
C PRO A 297 29.51 7.07 7.60
N GLU A 298 28.62 7.59 6.75
CA GLU A 298 28.80 8.82 5.98
C GLU A 298 29.06 10.05 6.86
N TYR A 299 28.63 10.00 8.11
CA TYR A 299 28.73 11.10 9.11
C TYR A 299 29.70 10.76 10.25
N GLY A 300 30.61 9.79 10.02
CA GLY A 300 31.62 9.39 10.98
C GLY A 300 31.20 8.26 11.92
N GLY A 301 30.10 7.56 11.64
CA GLY A 301 29.70 6.39 12.40
C GLY A 301 30.61 5.19 12.14
N ASP A 302 30.80 4.37 13.17
CA ASP A 302 31.69 3.20 13.22
C ASP A 302 30.93 1.90 13.54
N GLY A 303 29.60 1.93 13.49
CA GLY A 303 28.73 0.83 13.91
C GLY A 303 28.57 0.67 15.42
N LYS A 304 29.25 1.50 16.24
CA LYS A 304 29.22 1.49 17.71
C LYS A 304 28.76 2.82 18.29
N THR A 305 29.06 3.91 17.61
CA THR A 305 28.73 5.28 18.04
C THR A 305 27.23 5.52 17.85
N GLU A 306 26.54 5.85 18.95
CA GLU A 306 25.14 6.26 18.92
C GLU A 306 25.00 7.64 18.27
N GLY A 307 23.97 7.83 17.46
CA GLY A 307 23.67 9.10 16.81
C GLY A 307 23.24 10.17 17.81
N ARG A 308 23.75 11.38 17.60
CA ARG A 308 23.38 12.55 18.42
C ARG A 308 22.24 13.29 17.76
N GLY A 309 21.25 13.72 18.53
CA GLY A 309 20.10 14.48 18.09
C GLY A 309 18.77 13.92 18.62
N GLU A 310 17.73 14.73 18.53
CA GLU A 310 16.39 14.36 18.93
C GLU A 310 15.68 13.68 17.75
N TYR A 311 15.87 12.38 17.60
CA TYR A 311 15.26 11.59 16.55
C TYR A 311 14.16 10.68 17.12
N LYS A 312 13.05 10.61 16.41
CA LYS A 312 11.95 9.70 16.73
C LYS A 312 12.40 8.25 16.69
N ASN A 313 12.22 7.50 17.76
CA ASN A 313 12.43 6.07 17.77
C ASN A 313 11.30 5.35 17.02
N PRO A 314 11.58 4.23 16.34
CA PRO A 314 10.55 3.44 15.70
C PRO A 314 9.59 2.85 16.76
N ALA A 315 8.32 2.75 16.41
CA ALA A 315 7.33 2.02 17.19
C ALA A 315 7.53 0.50 17.05
N MET A 316 8.10 0.06 15.92
CA MET A 316 8.48 -1.33 15.67
C MET A 316 9.65 -1.38 14.69
N ALA A 317 10.57 -2.33 14.90
CA ALA A 317 11.65 -2.67 13.99
C ALA A 317 11.45 -4.09 13.43
N PHE A 318 11.79 -4.26 12.16
CA PHE A 318 11.74 -5.52 11.42
C PHE A 318 13.11 -5.87 10.88
N PRO A 319 13.34 -7.12 10.46
CA PRO A 319 14.59 -7.48 9.79
C PRO A 319 14.88 -6.60 8.58
N ALA A 320 16.16 -6.48 8.24
CA ALA A 320 16.66 -5.59 7.21
C ALA A 320 16.21 -5.96 5.80
N HIS A 321 16.06 -4.95 4.95
CA HIS A 321 15.92 -5.04 3.49
C HIS A 321 14.64 -5.74 2.97
N MET A 322 13.60 -5.88 3.78
CA MET A 322 12.37 -6.57 3.37
C MET A 322 11.40 -5.71 2.55
N ALA A 323 11.65 -4.41 2.44
CA ALA A 323 10.84 -3.44 1.70
C ALA A 323 9.35 -3.45 2.09
N PRO A 324 8.96 -2.84 3.22
CA PRO A 324 7.57 -2.75 3.67
C PRO A 324 6.78 -1.77 2.79
N ASN A 325 6.07 -2.29 1.77
CA ASN A 325 5.42 -1.50 0.72
C ASN A 325 3.98 -1.11 1.03
N ALA A 326 3.31 -1.75 1.98
CA ALA A 326 1.99 -1.35 2.44
C ALA A 326 1.85 -1.50 3.95
N LEU A 327 1.03 -0.65 4.53
CA LEU A 327 0.56 -0.68 5.90
C LEU A 327 -0.95 -0.52 5.89
N LEU A 328 -1.68 -1.35 6.64
CA LEU A 328 -3.13 -1.30 6.77
C LEU A 328 -3.55 -1.61 8.21
N PHE A 329 -4.24 -0.68 8.88
CA PHE A 329 -4.92 -0.96 10.13
C PHE A 329 -6.23 -1.69 9.88
N TYR A 330 -6.36 -2.91 10.39
CA TYR A 330 -7.53 -3.74 10.17
C TYR A 330 -8.67 -3.33 11.11
N THR A 331 -9.78 -2.91 10.53
CA THR A 331 -10.99 -2.46 11.27
C THR A 331 -12.19 -3.38 11.02
N GLY A 332 -12.02 -4.41 10.19
CA GLY A 332 -13.07 -5.36 9.81
C GLY A 332 -13.54 -6.26 10.96
N ASN A 333 -14.59 -7.00 10.68
CA ASN A 333 -15.19 -7.94 11.64
C ASN A 333 -15.14 -9.40 11.16
N MET A 334 -14.60 -9.67 9.96
CA MET A 334 -14.46 -11.04 9.46
C MET A 334 -13.40 -11.82 10.23
N PHE A 335 -12.25 -11.21 10.50
CA PHE A 335 -11.13 -11.88 11.17
C PHE A 335 -11.36 -11.94 12.70
N PRO A 336 -10.76 -12.94 13.39
CA PRO A 336 -10.81 -13.02 14.84
C PRO A 336 -10.42 -11.71 15.54
N ALA A 337 -10.99 -11.48 16.74
CA ALA A 337 -10.86 -10.23 17.49
C ALA A 337 -9.39 -9.80 17.71
N ARG A 338 -8.44 -10.74 17.78
CA ARG A 338 -7.01 -10.42 17.94
C ARG A 338 -6.41 -9.62 16.80
N TYR A 339 -7.02 -9.66 15.60
CA TYR A 339 -6.57 -8.89 14.43
C TYR A 339 -7.13 -7.47 14.39
N LYS A 340 -8.22 -7.22 15.13
CA LYS A 340 -8.90 -5.92 15.09
C LYS A 340 -8.01 -4.83 15.67
N ASN A 341 -7.93 -3.70 14.94
CA ASN A 341 -7.08 -2.54 15.23
C ASN A 341 -5.56 -2.83 15.21
N GLY A 342 -5.14 -4.04 14.84
CA GLY A 342 -3.75 -4.35 14.52
C GLY A 342 -3.39 -3.93 13.09
N ALA A 343 -2.11 -4.00 12.78
CA ALA A 343 -1.57 -3.56 11.49
C ALA A 343 -1.10 -4.74 10.64
N PHE A 344 -1.57 -4.83 9.39
CA PHE A 344 -0.96 -5.68 8.37
C PHE A 344 0.08 -4.90 7.59
N ILE A 345 1.20 -5.55 7.25
CA ILE A 345 2.31 -4.98 6.49
C ILE A 345 2.67 -5.93 5.35
N ALA A 346 2.65 -5.44 4.11
CA ALA A 346 3.14 -6.20 2.97
C ALA A 346 4.64 -5.95 2.77
N PHE A 347 5.44 -7.00 2.98
CA PHE A 347 6.87 -6.99 2.74
C PHE A 347 7.15 -7.48 1.31
N HIS A 348 7.51 -6.56 0.43
CA HIS A 348 7.73 -6.80 -1.00
C HIS A 348 8.92 -7.70 -1.31
N GLY A 349 9.86 -7.80 -0.39
CA GLY A 349 11.03 -8.65 -0.48
C GLY A 349 12.31 -7.92 -0.83
N SER A 350 13.39 -8.45 -0.30
CA SER A 350 14.74 -7.88 -0.40
C SER A 350 15.42 -8.15 -1.74
N TRP A 351 16.48 -7.37 -2.00
CA TRP A 351 17.48 -7.62 -3.05
C TRP A 351 18.92 -7.44 -2.51
N ASN A 352 19.06 -6.81 -1.34
CA ASN A 352 20.34 -6.32 -0.77
C ASN A 352 20.90 -7.24 0.31
N ARG A 353 20.38 -8.47 0.42
CA ARG A 353 20.88 -9.47 1.37
C ARG A 353 21.97 -10.38 0.76
N ALA A 354 22.14 -10.34 -0.57
CA ALA A 354 23.13 -11.19 -1.24
C ALA A 354 24.54 -11.05 -0.64
N PRO A 355 25.30 -12.17 -0.49
CA PRO A 355 25.00 -13.52 -0.98
C PRO A 355 24.06 -14.36 -0.11
N LEU A 356 23.57 -13.85 1.02
CA LEU A 356 22.58 -14.55 1.84
C LEU A 356 21.24 -14.63 1.07
N PRO A 357 20.38 -15.62 1.38
CA PRO A 357 19.05 -15.69 0.84
C PRO A 357 18.27 -14.39 1.07
N GLN A 358 17.46 -14.01 0.09
CA GLN A 358 16.56 -12.88 0.21
C GLN A 358 15.39 -13.24 1.12
N GLU A 359 14.84 -12.24 1.82
CA GLU A 359 13.75 -12.39 2.78
C GLU A 359 12.66 -11.34 2.55
N GLY A 360 11.52 -11.46 3.25
CA GLY A 360 10.29 -10.76 2.96
C GLY A 360 9.39 -11.62 2.09
N TYR A 361 8.70 -11.04 1.10
CA TYR A 361 7.77 -11.73 0.20
C TYR A 361 6.58 -12.33 0.96
N TYR A 362 6.12 -11.66 2.01
CA TYR A 362 5.01 -12.08 2.86
C TYR A 362 4.21 -10.88 3.38
N VAL A 363 3.04 -11.17 3.91
CA VAL A 363 2.27 -10.20 4.72
C VAL A 363 2.49 -10.55 6.19
N ALA A 364 2.94 -9.57 6.97
CA ALA A 364 3.06 -9.68 8.43
C ALA A 364 1.88 -9.05 9.13
N PHE A 365 1.65 -9.46 10.37
CA PHE A 365 0.70 -8.86 11.29
C PHE A 365 1.41 -8.37 12.55
N VAL A 366 1.11 -7.14 12.95
CA VAL A 366 1.57 -6.51 14.20
C VAL A 366 0.37 -6.32 15.10
N PRO A 367 0.27 -7.03 16.24
CA PRO A 367 -0.78 -6.80 17.23
C PRO A 367 -0.65 -5.42 17.88
N PHE A 368 -1.78 -4.77 18.11
CA PHE A 368 -1.87 -3.49 18.79
C PHE A 368 -2.76 -3.58 20.02
N GLU A 369 -2.35 -2.95 21.10
CA GLU A 369 -3.13 -2.73 22.30
C GLU A 369 -3.13 -1.24 22.67
N ASN A 370 -4.30 -0.69 22.91
CA ASN A 370 -4.47 0.75 23.24
C ASN A 370 -3.77 1.68 22.21
N GLY A 371 -3.80 1.30 20.92
CA GLY A 371 -3.24 2.08 19.83
C GLY A 371 -1.71 2.02 19.70
N LYS A 372 -1.03 1.12 20.41
CA LYS A 372 0.41 0.90 20.33
C LYS A 372 0.72 -0.54 19.95
N PRO A 373 1.80 -0.79 19.18
CA PRO A 373 2.23 -2.16 18.91
C PRO A 373 2.69 -2.84 20.20
N THR A 374 2.39 -4.13 20.35
CA THR A 374 2.71 -4.92 21.55
C THR A 374 4.20 -5.32 21.64
N GLY A 375 5.02 -4.95 20.66
CA GLY A 375 6.43 -5.34 20.55
C GLY A 375 6.65 -6.68 19.86
N LYS A 376 5.60 -7.34 19.38
CA LYS A 376 5.65 -8.61 18.64
C LYS A 376 5.04 -8.44 17.26
N TRP A 377 5.48 -9.24 16.32
CA TRP A 377 4.87 -9.39 15.01
C TRP A 377 4.95 -10.85 14.57
N GLU A 378 4.12 -11.24 13.62
CA GLU A 378 4.08 -12.60 13.07
C GLU A 378 3.92 -12.56 11.55
N ILE A 379 4.38 -13.60 10.86
CA ILE A 379 4.06 -13.81 9.44
C ILE A 379 2.61 -14.28 9.37
N PHE A 380 1.76 -13.50 8.72
CA PHE A 380 0.34 -13.80 8.56
C PHE A 380 0.06 -14.59 7.28
N ALA A 381 0.58 -14.14 6.13
CA ALA A 381 0.42 -14.85 4.86
C ALA A 381 1.78 -14.96 4.17
N ASN A 382 2.19 -16.18 3.87
CA ASN A 382 3.45 -16.51 3.21
C ASN A 382 3.19 -17.34 1.94
N GLY A 383 4.24 -17.67 1.19
CA GLY A 383 4.15 -18.50 -0.02
C GLY A 383 4.14 -17.70 -1.33
N PHE A 384 4.05 -16.36 -1.28
CA PHE A 384 4.06 -15.51 -2.48
C PHE A 384 5.26 -15.75 -3.39
N ALA A 385 6.44 -15.99 -2.82
CA ALA A 385 7.64 -16.24 -3.60
C ALA A 385 7.55 -17.52 -4.48
N GLY A 386 6.71 -18.48 -4.07
CA GLY A 386 6.56 -19.76 -4.77
C GLY A 386 7.78 -20.68 -4.72
N VAL A 387 8.79 -20.30 -3.94
CA VAL A 387 10.04 -21.06 -3.68
C VAL A 387 10.42 -20.93 -2.21
N ASP A 388 11.08 -21.96 -1.66
CA ASP A 388 11.47 -21.95 -0.24
C ASP A 388 12.74 -21.11 0.01
N VAL A 389 13.68 -21.12 -0.92
CA VAL A 389 14.92 -20.33 -0.86
C VAL A 389 14.95 -19.30 -1.98
N ILE A 390 14.94 -18.03 -1.63
CA ILE A 390 14.90 -16.93 -2.57
C ILE A 390 16.33 -16.44 -2.81
N THR A 391 16.96 -16.87 -3.88
CA THR A 391 18.35 -16.52 -4.22
C THR A 391 18.48 -15.13 -4.84
N SER A 392 17.41 -14.65 -5.47
CA SER A 392 17.33 -13.32 -6.08
C SER A 392 15.88 -12.88 -6.23
N THR A 393 15.63 -11.61 -6.48
CA THR A 393 14.27 -11.08 -6.74
C THR A 393 13.60 -11.76 -7.95
N ARG A 394 14.37 -12.27 -8.91
CA ARG A 394 13.87 -12.96 -10.09
C ARG A 394 13.35 -14.38 -9.79
N ALA A 395 13.81 -14.99 -8.70
CA ALA A 395 13.35 -16.31 -8.26
C ALA A 395 11.93 -16.26 -7.68
N ALA A 396 11.50 -15.10 -7.16
CA ALA A 396 10.18 -14.94 -6.61
C ALA A 396 9.10 -14.84 -7.70
N GLN A 397 8.06 -15.67 -7.59
CA GLN A 397 6.93 -15.65 -8.52
C GLN A 397 6.05 -14.42 -8.30
N HIS A 398 5.71 -14.11 -7.04
CA HIS A 398 4.88 -12.99 -6.64
C HIS A 398 5.55 -12.17 -5.55
N ARG A 399 5.24 -10.88 -5.50
CA ARG A 399 5.79 -9.92 -4.55
C ARG A 399 4.67 -9.06 -3.97
N PRO A 400 4.22 -9.31 -2.72
CA PRO A 400 3.12 -8.54 -2.12
C PRO A 400 3.48 -7.06 -2.02
N CYS A 401 2.56 -6.18 -2.42
CA CYS A 401 2.86 -4.76 -2.54
C CYS A 401 1.81 -3.85 -1.90
N GLY A 402 0.52 -4.05 -2.18
CA GLY A 402 -0.58 -3.27 -1.64
C GLY A 402 -1.48 -4.11 -0.74
N LEU A 403 -2.17 -3.45 0.19
CA LEU A 403 -3.16 -4.05 1.09
C LEU A 403 -4.44 -3.23 1.07
N ALA A 404 -5.59 -3.89 1.08
CA ALA A 404 -6.89 -3.25 1.28
C ALA A 404 -7.84 -4.16 2.08
N GLN A 405 -8.78 -3.54 2.79
CA GLN A 405 -9.85 -4.25 3.44
C GLN A 405 -11.11 -4.19 2.59
N GLY A 406 -11.74 -5.33 2.35
CA GLY A 406 -13.04 -5.42 1.72
C GLY A 406 -14.19 -4.98 2.64
N PRO A 407 -15.37 -4.65 2.09
CA PRO A 407 -16.53 -4.24 2.87
C PRO A 407 -17.03 -5.36 3.83
N ASP A 408 -16.77 -6.61 3.51
CA ASP A 408 -17.05 -7.77 4.34
C ASP A 408 -15.99 -8.05 5.41
N GLY A 409 -14.87 -7.32 5.39
CA GLY A 409 -13.73 -7.50 6.29
C GLY A 409 -12.67 -8.47 5.78
N SER A 410 -12.77 -8.96 4.53
CA SER A 410 -11.68 -9.73 3.91
C SER A 410 -10.47 -8.85 3.63
N LEU A 411 -9.27 -9.45 3.56
CA LEU A 411 -8.03 -8.75 3.25
C LEU A 411 -7.62 -9.02 1.80
N TYR A 412 -7.43 -7.94 1.04
CA TYR A 412 -6.91 -7.99 -0.32
C TYR A 412 -5.42 -7.68 -0.34
N VAL A 413 -4.68 -8.42 -1.18
CA VAL A 413 -3.23 -8.23 -1.37
C VAL A 413 -2.94 -8.14 -2.86
N SER A 414 -2.22 -7.10 -3.29
CA SER A 414 -1.73 -7.00 -4.66
C SER A 414 -0.31 -7.52 -4.78
N ASP A 415 0.03 -8.03 -5.96
CA ASP A 415 1.36 -8.43 -6.39
C ASP A 415 1.79 -7.61 -7.61
N ASP A 416 2.92 -6.92 -7.54
CA ASP A 416 3.41 -6.06 -8.62
C ASP A 416 4.37 -6.77 -9.60
N ASN A 417 4.64 -8.05 -9.38
CA ASN A 417 5.48 -8.84 -10.29
C ASN A 417 4.66 -9.43 -11.44
N LYS A 418 3.60 -10.18 -11.13
CA LYS A 418 2.72 -10.79 -12.13
C LYS A 418 1.33 -10.15 -12.20
N GLY A 419 1.02 -9.25 -11.27
CA GLY A 419 -0.26 -8.56 -11.24
C GLY A 419 -1.40 -9.46 -10.79
N THR A 420 -1.16 -10.28 -9.78
CA THR A 420 -2.19 -11.09 -9.13
C THR A 420 -2.81 -10.29 -7.97
N ILE A 421 -4.12 -10.35 -7.86
CA ILE A 421 -4.86 -9.82 -6.72
C ILE A 421 -5.41 -10.99 -5.93
N TYR A 422 -4.99 -11.09 -4.67
CA TYR A 422 -5.42 -12.11 -3.72
C TYR A 422 -6.50 -11.55 -2.80
N ARG A 423 -7.40 -12.42 -2.35
CA ARG A 423 -8.36 -12.14 -1.28
C ARG A 423 -8.26 -13.20 -0.22
N ILE A 424 -8.04 -12.80 1.03
CA ILE A 424 -7.91 -13.67 2.19
C ILE A 424 -9.18 -13.56 3.02
N LEU A 425 -9.76 -14.72 3.34
CA LEU A 425 -11.02 -14.90 4.07
C LEU A 425 -10.75 -15.61 5.39
N TYR A 426 -11.66 -15.47 6.35
CA TYR A 426 -11.68 -16.28 7.57
C TYR A 426 -13.00 -17.03 7.66
N ASN A 427 -12.96 -18.34 7.72
CA ASN A 427 -14.11 -19.22 7.74
C ASN A 427 -14.32 -19.91 9.10
N GLY A 428 -13.39 -19.72 10.05
CA GLY A 428 -13.48 -20.28 11.40
C GLY A 428 -13.36 -21.81 11.48
N LYS A 429 -12.80 -22.48 10.45
CA LYS A 429 -12.66 -23.94 10.40
C LYS A 429 -11.21 -24.36 10.51
#